data_a7d084b9d6ce84f16a4bda2bc6cae2f0
#
_entry.id   a7d084b9d6ce84f16a4bda2bc6cae2f0
#
_cell.length_a   1.000
_cell.length_b   1.000
_cell.length_c   1.000
_cell.angle_alpha   90.00
_cell.angle_beta   90.00
_cell.angle_gamma   90.00
#
_symmetry.space_group_name_H-M   'P 1'
#
loop_
_entity.id
_entity.type
_entity.pdbx_description
1 polymer ?
#
loop_
_entity_poly.entity_id
_entity_poly.type
_entity_poly.pdbx_seq_one_letter_code
_entity_poly.pdbx_strand_id
1 'polypeptide(L)'
;MPQFSAVMEAAEVCRRHGVGAIADGGIRFSGDLAKAIAAGADCAMIGSLLAGTDESPGEVFLYQGRSYKSYRGMGSIGAMARGSADRYFQQEVKDSLKLVPEGVEGQVPYKGSAATVLHQLNGGLRAAMGYVGAKTIDDFHRKAVFLKISSAGLRESHVHDVTITRESPNYPSRV
;
A
#
# COMPACT_ATOMS: atom_id res chain seq x y z
N MET A 1 12.00 -11.93 -2.08
CA MET A 1 12.21 -11.51 -0.68
C MET A 1 10.91 -10.96 -0.14
N PRO A 2 10.51 -11.21 1.11
CA PRO A 2 9.36 -10.56 1.71
C PRO A 2 9.57 -9.05 1.82
N GLN A 3 8.56 -8.26 1.48
CA GLN A 3 8.64 -6.79 1.43
C GLN A 3 9.11 -6.17 2.75
N PHE A 4 8.60 -6.66 3.87
CA PHE A 4 9.00 -6.17 5.19
C PHE A 4 10.51 -6.34 5.45
N SER A 5 11.07 -7.51 5.13
CA SER A 5 12.52 -7.77 5.27
C SER A 5 13.34 -6.86 4.35
N ALA A 6 12.88 -6.66 3.11
CA ALA A 6 13.54 -5.77 2.17
C ALA A 6 13.58 -4.32 2.69
N VAL A 7 12.47 -3.83 3.26
CA VAL A 7 12.41 -2.50 3.86
C VAL A 7 13.39 -2.38 5.02
N MET A 8 13.42 -3.35 5.93
CA MET A 8 14.35 -3.32 7.08
C MET A 8 15.82 -3.25 6.64
N GLU A 9 16.22 -4.13 5.73
CA GLU A 9 17.60 -4.20 5.25
C GLU A 9 18.00 -2.92 4.49
N ALA A 10 17.15 -2.45 3.58
CA ALA A 10 17.41 -1.23 2.82
C ALA A 10 17.45 0.01 3.73
N ALA A 11 16.50 0.16 4.64
CA ALA A 11 16.43 1.30 5.56
C ALA A 11 17.64 1.36 6.50
N GLU A 12 18.18 0.21 6.93
CA GLU A 12 19.39 0.16 7.74
C GLU A 12 20.59 0.74 6.97
N VAL A 13 20.75 0.37 5.71
CA VAL A 13 21.83 0.90 4.85
C VAL A 13 21.61 2.38 4.57
N CYS A 14 20.39 2.79 4.18
CA CYS A 14 20.05 4.17 3.91
C CYS A 14 20.37 5.09 5.09
N ARG A 15 20.02 4.68 6.31
CA ARG A 15 20.31 5.43 7.52
C ARG A 15 21.78 5.65 7.77
N ARG A 16 22.65 4.64 7.51
CA ARG A 16 24.11 4.78 7.64
C ARG A 16 24.70 5.79 6.67
N HIS A 17 24.05 6.01 5.54
CA HIS A 17 24.47 6.95 4.50
C HIS A 17 23.70 8.27 4.50
N GLY A 18 22.79 8.49 5.46
CA GLY A 18 21.99 9.72 5.56
C GLY A 18 21.01 9.90 4.39
N VAL A 19 20.53 8.79 3.80
CA VAL A 19 19.59 8.78 2.67
C VAL A 19 18.25 8.28 3.16
N GLY A 20 17.15 8.90 2.71
CA GLY A 20 15.78 8.47 3.02
C GLY A 20 15.40 7.17 2.31
N ALA A 21 14.64 6.31 2.98
CA ALA A 21 14.11 5.06 2.45
C ALA A 21 12.61 5.18 2.16
N ILE A 22 12.18 4.76 0.97
CA ILE A 22 10.78 4.70 0.56
C ILE A 22 10.33 3.24 0.50
N ALA A 23 9.34 2.88 1.32
CA ALA A 23 8.70 1.56 1.24
C ALA A 23 7.69 1.56 0.09
N ASP A 24 8.01 0.88 -1.00
CA ASP A 24 7.16 0.79 -2.19
C ASP A 24 6.52 -0.59 -2.33
N GLY A 25 5.20 -0.60 -2.28
CA GLY A 25 4.38 -1.79 -2.49
C GLY A 25 3.93 -2.51 -1.21
N GLY A 26 2.89 -3.31 -1.36
CA GLY A 26 2.36 -4.19 -0.30
C GLY A 26 1.51 -3.51 0.76
N ILE A 27 1.30 -2.21 0.72
CA ILE A 27 0.48 -1.47 1.70
C ILE A 27 -0.99 -1.53 1.32
N ARG A 28 -1.78 -2.25 2.11
CA ARG A 28 -3.22 -2.43 1.94
C ARG A 28 -4.03 -1.81 3.06
N PHE A 29 -3.42 -1.69 4.25
CA PHE A 29 -4.05 -1.21 5.48
C PHE A 29 -3.11 -0.26 6.22
N SER A 30 -3.67 0.51 7.15
CA SER A 30 -2.87 1.40 8.00
C SER A 30 -1.84 0.65 8.85
N GLY A 31 -2.12 -0.60 9.22
CA GLY A 31 -1.15 -1.46 9.91
C GLY A 31 0.06 -1.83 9.06
N ASP A 32 -0.10 -1.97 7.73
CA ASP A 32 1.04 -2.21 6.83
C ASP A 32 1.91 -0.95 6.72
N LEU A 33 1.28 0.24 6.63
CA LEU A 33 1.99 1.51 6.69
C LEU A 33 2.77 1.65 7.99
N ALA A 34 2.12 1.41 9.14
CA ALA A 34 2.77 1.49 10.44
C ALA A 34 3.97 0.55 10.55
N LYS A 35 3.86 -0.69 10.06
CA LYS A 35 4.97 -1.65 10.02
C LYS A 35 6.11 -1.19 9.11
N ALA A 36 5.81 -0.64 7.93
CA ALA A 36 6.83 -0.13 7.01
C ALA A 36 7.62 1.04 7.63
N ILE A 37 6.92 2.00 8.24
CA ILE A 37 7.57 3.11 8.96
C ILE A 37 8.36 2.58 10.14
N ALA A 38 7.79 1.73 11.00
CA ALA A 38 8.51 1.16 12.14
C ALA A 38 9.74 0.34 11.73
N ALA A 39 9.72 -0.28 10.55
CA ALA A 39 10.87 -1.00 9.98
C ALA A 39 12.02 -0.09 9.51
N GLY A 40 11.82 1.22 9.54
CA GLY A 40 12.84 2.23 9.23
C GLY A 40 12.62 3.00 7.94
N ALA A 41 11.50 2.81 7.23
CA ALA A 41 11.18 3.65 6.09
C ALA A 41 10.77 5.06 6.55
N ASP A 42 11.21 6.07 5.80
CA ASP A 42 10.86 7.48 6.05
C ASP A 42 9.50 7.83 5.43
N CYS A 43 9.14 7.19 4.34
CA CYS A 43 7.83 7.33 3.71
C CYS A 43 7.42 6.06 2.96
N ALA A 44 6.19 6.06 2.45
CA ALA A 44 5.62 4.92 1.75
C ALA A 44 5.03 5.34 0.39
N MET A 45 5.24 4.51 -0.63
CA MET A 45 4.60 4.61 -1.93
C MET A 45 3.30 3.81 -1.91
N ILE A 46 2.19 4.48 -2.20
CA ILE A 46 0.85 3.90 -2.14
C ILE A 46 0.19 3.99 -3.51
N GLY A 47 -0.13 2.85 -4.11
CA GLY A 47 -0.79 2.77 -5.41
C GLY A 47 -2.29 2.48 -5.29
N SER A 48 -2.66 1.20 -5.15
CA SER A 48 -4.04 0.73 -5.26
C SER A 48 -5.01 1.34 -4.23
N LEU A 49 -4.55 1.71 -3.04
CA LEU A 49 -5.39 2.39 -2.05
C LEU A 49 -5.85 3.77 -2.51
N LEU A 50 -5.00 4.49 -3.24
CA LEU A 50 -5.32 5.82 -3.77
C LEU A 50 -5.93 5.75 -5.18
N ALA A 51 -5.77 4.66 -5.91
CA ALA A 51 -6.30 4.51 -7.26
C ALA A 51 -7.84 4.61 -7.34
N GLY A 52 -8.55 4.29 -6.27
CA GLY A 52 -10.01 4.40 -6.16
C GLY A 52 -10.53 5.79 -5.72
N THR A 53 -9.66 6.77 -5.53
CA THR A 53 -10.04 8.08 -5.04
C THR A 53 -10.46 9.04 -6.15
N ASP A 54 -11.16 10.13 -5.78
CA ASP A 54 -11.61 11.17 -6.72
C ASP A 54 -10.44 11.80 -7.46
N GLU A 55 -9.33 12.02 -6.77
CA GLU A 55 -8.14 12.70 -7.29
C GLU A 55 -7.31 11.83 -8.24
N SER A 56 -7.51 10.51 -8.24
CA SER A 56 -6.86 9.62 -9.19
C SER A 56 -7.51 9.67 -10.57
N PRO A 57 -6.77 9.50 -11.66
CA PRO A 57 -7.35 9.35 -12.99
C PRO A 57 -8.18 8.06 -13.10
N GLY A 58 -9.09 8.02 -14.07
CA GLY A 58 -9.95 6.89 -14.33
C GLY A 58 -11.42 7.22 -14.09
N GLU A 59 -12.30 6.51 -14.79
CA GLU A 59 -13.75 6.70 -14.72
C GLU A 59 -14.34 5.89 -13.57
N VAL A 60 -15.35 6.49 -12.91
CA VAL A 60 -16.17 5.78 -11.93
C VAL A 60 -17.35 5.14 -12.67
N PHE A 61 -17.58 3.87 -12.42
CA PHE A 61 -18.70 3.11 -13.00
C PHE A 61 -19.32 2.17 -11.97
N LEU A 62 -20.57 1.82 -12.23
CA LEU A 62 -21.33 0.91 -11.38
C LEU A 62 -21.18 -0.53 -11.90
N TYR A 63 -20.77 -1.43 -11.01
CA TYR A 63 -20.68 -2.86 -11.30
C TYR A 63 -21.23 -3.67 -10.12
N GLN A 64 -22.18 -4.56 -10.39
CA GLN A 64 -22.85 -5.39 -9.36
C GLN A 64 -23.35 -4.59 -8.13
N GLY A 65 -23.95 -3.40 -8.38
CA GLY A 65 -24.49 -2.55 -7.31
C GLY A 65 -23.46 -1.78 -6.47
N ARG A 66 -22.18 -1.82 -6.85
CA ARG A 66 -21.10 -1.08 -6.20
C ARG A 66 -20.36 -0.18 -7.18
N SER A 67 -19.88 0.96 -6.70
CA SER A 67 -19.06 1.87 -7.50
C SER A 67 -17.60 1.41 -7.52
N TYR A 68 -17.06 1.37 -8.73
CA TYR A 68 -15.66 1.04 -9.00
C TYR A 68 -15.01 2.14 -9.83
N LYS A 69 -13.69 2.16 -9.83
CA LYS A 69 -12.88 3.02 -10.69
C LYS A 69 -11.96 2.18 -11.54
N SER A 70 -11.78 2.54 -12.80
CA SER A 70 -10.83 1.86 -13.69
C SER A 70 -9.41 2.01 -13.15
N TYR A 71 -8.66 0.93 -13.17
CA TYR A 71 -7.29 0.84 -12.68
C TYR A 71 -6.37 0.28 -13.74
N ARG A 72 -5.19 0.86 -13.87
CA ARG A 72 -4.08 0.28 -14.65
C ARG A 72 -2.77 0.53 -13.97
N GLY A 73 -1.99 -0.55 -13.85
CA GLY A 73 -0.60 -0.46 -13.44
C GLY A 73 0.23 0.29 -14.48
N MET A 74 1.28 0.98 -14.04
CA MET A 74 2.16 1.76 -14.92
C MET A 74 2.83 0.91 -16.00
N GLY A 75 3.10 -0.38 -15.75
CA GLY A 75 3.64 -1.35 -16.70
C GLY A 75 2.58 -2.13 -17.49
N SER A 76 1.31 -1.72 -17.46
CA SER A 76 0.27 -2.31 -18.31
C SER A 76 0.39 -1.82 -19.76
N ILE A 77 -0.13 -2.61 -20.72
CA ILE A 77 -0.11 -2.23 -22.14
C ILE A 77 -0.75 -0.87 -22.35
N GLY A 78 -1.93 -0.63 -21.74
CA GLY A 78 -2.65 0.63 -21.89
C GLY A 78 -1.95 1.83 -21.24
N ALA A 79 -1.15 1.63 -20.19
CA ALA A 79 -0.34 2.69 -19.60
C ALA A 79 0.92 2.96 -20.44
N MET A 80 1.62 1.93 -20.90
CA MET A 80 2.81 2.06 -21.74
C MET A 80 2.49 2.70 -23.09
N ALA A 81 1.37 2.34 -23.70
CA ALA A 81 0.92 2.97 -24.96
C ALA A 81 0.59 4.47 -24.82
N ARG A 82 0.39 4.97 -23.58
CA ARG A 82 0.09 6.37 -23.27
C ARG A 82 1.27 7.15 -22.69
N GLY A 83 2.49 6.57 -22.67
CA GLY A 83 3.71 7.29 -22.34
C GLY A 83 4.55 6.72 -21.18
N SER A 84 4.13 5.65 -20.47
CA SER A 84 4.95 5.08 -19.39
C SER A 84 5.96 4.02 -19.84
N ALA A 85 6.10 3.78 -21.14
CA ALA A 85 7.01 2.77 -21.70
C ALA A 85 8.49 3.05 -21.40
N ASP A 86 8.87 4.31 -21.19
CA ASP A 86 10.21 4.75 -20.83
C ASP A 86 10.70 4.13 -19.51
N ARG A 87 9.80 3.99 -18.52
CA ARG A 87 10.09 3.38 -17.22
C ARG A 87 10.44 1.89 -17.29
N TYR A 88 10.05 1.24 -18.38
CA TYR A 88 10.24 -0.20 -18.61
C TYR A 88 11.21 -0.48 -19.75
N PHE A 89 12.04 0.50 -20.12
CA PHE A 89 13.05 0.40 -21.19
C PHE A 89 12.44 -0.01 -22.55
N GLN A 90 11.18 0.34 -22.80
CA GLN A 90 10.42 -0.03 -24.00
C GLN A 90 10.00 1.20 -24.83
N GLN A 91 10.63 2.36 -24.62
CA GLN A 91 10.32 3.62 -25.28
C GLN A 91 10.43 3.55 -26.80
N GLU A 92 11.35 2.72 -27.31
CA GLU A 92 11.57 2.57 -28.76
C GLU A 92 10.56 1.63 -29.44
N VAL A 93 9.73 0.93 -28.67
CA VAL A 93 8.74 -0.01 -29.18
C VAL A 93 7.50 0.74 -29.63
N LYS A 94 7.42 1.04 -30.95
CA LYS A 94 6.29 1.77 -31.57
C LYS A 94 5.02 0.93 -31.74
N ASP A 95 5.15 -0.38 -31.79
CA ASP A 95 4.04 -1.30 -31.96
C ASP A 95 3.56 -1.81 -30.59
N SER A 96 2.36 -1.43 -30.19
CA SER A 96 1.79 -1.82 -28.91
C SER A 96 1.66 -3.34 -28.72
N LEU A 97 1.58 -4.11 -29.82
CA LEU A 97 1.56 -5.57 -29.78
C LEU A 97 2.91 -6.21 -29.41
N LYS A 98 3.99 -5.43 -29.48
CA LYS A 98 5.35 -5.86 -29.11
C LYS A 98 5.76 -5.43 -27.71
N LEU A 99 4.92 -4.65 -27.02
CA LEU A 99 5.15 -4.29 -25.62
C LEU A 99 5.01 -5.53 -24.71
N VAL A 100 5.94 -5.68 -23.79
CA VAL A 100 5.93 -6.74 -22.78
C VAL A 100 5.37 -6.17 -21.48
N PRO A 101 4.12 -6.49 -21.10
CA PRO A 101 3.50 -5.93 -19.92
C PRO A 101 4.06 -6.54 -18.64
N GLU A 102 4.34 -5.71 -17.64
CA GLU A 102 4.64 -6.09 -16.27
C GLU A 102 3.52 -5.70 -15.30
N GLY A 103 2.57 -4.91 -15.77
CA GLY A 103 1.42 -4.44 -14.99
C GLY A 103 0.09 -4.97 -15.52
N VAL A 104 -0.91 -4.92 -14.65
CA VAL A 104 -2.28 -5.35 -14.95
C VAL A 104 -3.24 -4.18 -15.14
N GLU A 105 -4.31 -4.42 -15.88
CA GLU A 105 -5.47 -3.54 -15.95
C GLU A 105 -6.66 -4.20 -15.24
N GLY A 106 -7.46 -3.40 -14.57
CA GLY A 106 -8.58 -3.92 -13.78
C GLY A 106 -9.43 -2.81 -13.21
N GLN A 107 -10.04 -3.08 -12.07
CA GLN A 107 -10.89 -2.14 -11.36
C GLN A 107 -10.59 -2.18 -9.86
N VAL A 108 -10.73 -1.05 -9.21
CA VAL A 108 -10.63 -0.91 -7.75
C VAL A 108 -11.93 -0.33 -7.18
N PRO A 109 -12.32 -0.68 -5.95
CA PRO A 109 -13.45 -0.06 -5.31
C PRO A 109 -13.28 1.47 -5.24
N TYR A 110 -14.33 2.21 -5.59
CA TYR A 110 -14.37 3.65 -5.42
C TYR A 110 -14.41 4.02 -3.93
N LYS A 111 -13.61 5.00 -3.52
CA LYS A 111 -13.37 5.34 -2.10
C LYS A 111 -13.68 6.80 -1.75
N GLY A 112 -14.13 7.60 -2.70
CA GLY A 112 -14.31 9.05 -2.51
C GLY A 112 -12.97 9.78 -2.41
N SER A 113 -12.89 10.84 -1.63
CA SER A 113 -11.71 11.68 -1.54
C SER A 113 -10.49 10.98 -0.95
N ALA A 114 -9.31 11.23 -1.53
CA ALA A 114 -8.01 10.80 -1.01
C ALA A 114 -7.76 11.28 0.43
N ALA A 115 -8.30 12.45 0.82
CA ALA A 115 -8.19 12.96 2.18
C ALA A 115 -8.76 11.97 3.21
N THR A 116 -9.88 11.30 2.89
CA THR A 116 -10.46 10.27 3.76
C THR A 116 -9.55 9.07 3.92
N VAL A 117 -8.95 8.60 2.83
CA VAL A 117 -8.01 7.47 2.84
C VAL A 117 -6.76 7.81 3.66
N LEU A 118 -6.18 9.00 3.43
CA LEU A 118 -5.00 9.48 4.16
C LEU A 118 -5.29 9.68 5.65
N HIS A 119 -6.48 10.17 6.01
CA HIS A 119 -6.91 10.28 7.41
C HIS A 119 -6.90 8.92 8.11
N GLN A 120 -7.43 7.87 7.48
CA GLN A 120 -7.45 6.51 8.04
C GLN A 120 -6.02 5.94 8.18
N LEU A 121 -5.17 6.13 7.18
CA LEU A 121 -3.77 5.67 7.22
C LEU A 121 -2.99 6.36 8.33
N ASN A 122 -3.09 7.69 8.44
CA ASN A 122 -2.45 8.47 9.50
C ASN A 122 -2.99 8.09 10.88
N GLY A 123 -4.30 7.90 11.00
CA GLY A 123 -4.93 7.46 12.25
C GLY A 123 -4.33 6.15 12.75
N GLY A 124 -4.19 5.15 11.86
CA GLY A 124 -3.59 3.87 12.21
C GLY A 124 -2.10 3.96 12.56
N LEU A 125 -1.32 4.80 11.84
CA LEU A 125 0.07 5.05 12.19
C LEU A 125 0.20 5.69 13.57
N ARG A 126 -0.59 6.72 13.87
CA ARG A 126 -0.59 7.38 15.18
C ARG A 126 -1.01 6.44 16.30
N ALA A 127 -2.00 5.57 16.06
CA ALA A 127 -2.39 4.55 17.02
C ALA A 127 -1.25 3.57 17.29
N ALA A 128 -0.56 3.08 16.26
CA ALA A 128 0.60 2.20 16.41
C ALA A 128 1.74 2.87 17.18
N MET A 129 2.04 4.15 16.90
CA MET A 129 3.01 4.93 17.65
C MET A 129 2.60 5.05 19.14
N GLY A 130 1.31 5.24 19.41
CA GLY A 130 0.77 5.28 20.77
C GLY A 130 0.97 3.97 21.52
N TYR A 131 0.72 2.83 20.87
CA TYR A 131 0.92 1.50 21.48
C TYR A 131 2.37 1.24 21.90
N VAL A 132 3.36 1.72 21.16
CA VAL A 132 4.77 1.56 21.52
C VAL A 132 5.32 2.73 22.33
N GLY A 133 4.52 3.73 22.67
CA GLY A 133 4.91 4.90 23.43
C GLY A 133 5.89 5.82 22.68
N ALA A 134 5.80 5.87 21.34
CA ALA A 134 6.64 6.70 20.48
C ALA A 134 5.98 8.08 20.26
N LYS A 135 6.73 9.15 20.52
CA LYS A 135 6.27 10.54 20.31
C LYS A 135 6.63 11.06 18.91
N THR A 136 7.70 10.54 18.32
CA THR A 136 8.22 10.91 17.00
C THR A 136 8.44 9.67 16.15
N ILE A 137 8.64 9.85 14.84
CA ILE A 137 9.01 8.76 13.94
C ILE A 137 10.35 8.14 14.35
N ASP A 138 11.32 8.94 14.74
CA ASP A 138 12.61 8.44 15.25
C ASP A 138 12.44 7.58 16.50
N ASP A 139 11.54 7.99 17.41
CA ASP A 139 11.19 7.16 18.58
C ASP A 139 10.54 5.84 18.13
N PHE A 140 9.68 5.89 17.11
CA PHE A 140 9.00 4.72 16.57
C PHE A 140 9.99 3.73 15.98
N HIS A 141 10.98 4.21 15.21
CA HIS A 141 12.08 3.39 14.68
C HIS A 141 12.88 2.69 15.79
N ARG A 142 13.12 3.39 16.90
CA ARG A 142 13.93 2.85 18.01
C ARG A 142 13.17 1.90 18.92
N LYS A 143 11.87 2.15 19.15
CA LYS A 143 11.08 1.44 20.17
C LYS A 143 10.29 0.26 19.61
N ALA A 144 10.00 0.26 18.32
CA ALA A 144 9.22 -0.82 17.71
C ALA A 144 9.98 -2.14 17.74
N VAL A 145 9.34 -3.17 18.26
CA VAL A 145 9.86 -4.54 18.28
C VAL A 145 8.93 -5.45 17.49
N PHE A 146 9.49 -6.25 16.61
CA PHE A 146 8.72 -7.15 15.75
C PHE A 146 8.86 -8.60 16.22
N LEU A 147 7.73 -9.29 16.24
CA LEU A 147 7.64 -10.72 16.52
C LEU A 147 7.08 -11.45 15.30
N LYS A 148 7.65 -12.61 14.98
CA LYS A 148 7.03 -13.53 14.03
C LYS A 148 5.91 -14.28 14.71
N ILE A 149 4.73 -14.27 14.09
CA ILE A 149 3.58 -15.04 14.55
C ILE A 149 3.25 -16.14 13.54
N SER A 150 2.68 -17.25 14.03
CA SER A 150 2.15 -18.30 13.19
C SER A 150 0.80 -17.91 12.59
N SER A 151 0.35 -18.66 11.57
CA SER A 151 -1.02 -18.49 11.04
C SER A 151 -2.10 -18.76 12.10
N ALA A 152 -1.82 -19.61 13.09
CA ALA A 152 -2.72 -19.84 14.22
C ALA A 152 -2.79 -18.59 15.12
N GLY A 153 -1.63 -18.01 15.48
CA GLY A 153 -1.57 -16.78 16.26
C GLY A 153 -2.20 -15.59 15.52
N LEU A 154 -2.07 -15.53 14.20
CA LEU A 154 -2.76 -14.50 13.41
C LEU A 154 -4.28 -14.65 13.51
N ARG A 155 -4.83 -15.87 13.40
CA ARG A 155 -6.26 -16.10 13.53
C ARG A 155 -6.79 -15.76 14.92
N GLU A 156 -6.02 -16.09 15.96
CA GLU A 156 -6.38 -15.77 17.35
C GLU A 156 -6.34 -14.25 17.60
N SER A 157 -5.41 -13.54 16.98
CA SER A 157 -5.29 -12.07 17.09
C SER A 157 -6.40 -11.31 16.37
N HIS A 158 -7.09 -11.97 15.43
CA HIS A 158 -8.24 -11.40 14.75
C HIS A 158 -9.53 -11.67 15.52
N VAL A 159 -10.56 -10.88 15.21
CA VAL A 159 -11.91 -11.12 15.73
C VAL A 159 -12.35 -12.53 15.36
N HIS A 160 -12.66 -13.33 16.35
CA HIS A 160 -13.22 -14.67 16.23
C HIS A 160 -14.53 -14.72 17.06
N ASP A 161 -15.37 -15.70 16.78
CA ASP A 161 -16.66 -15.90 17.45
C ASP A 161 -17.65 -14.73 17.33
N VAL A 162 -17.42 -13.82 16.37
CA VAL A 162 -18.30 -12.68 16.08
C VAL A 162 -18.58 -12.61 14.59
N THR A 163 -19.84 -12.45 14.22
CA THR A 163 -20.23 -12.13 12.83
C THR A 163 -20.11 -10.63 12.62
N ILE A 164 -19.19 -10.20 11.74
CA ILE A 164 -19.00 -8.79 11.43
C ILE A 164 -20.20 -8.32 10.58
N THR A 165 -21.00 -7.40 11.12
CA THR A 165 -22.14 -6.79 10.43
C THR A 165 -21.78 -5.46 9.76
N ARG A 166 -20.68 -4.82 10.18
CA ARG A 166 -20.15 -3.60 9.60
C ARG A 166 -18.61 -3.67 9.58
N GLU A 167 -18.04 -3.64 8.40
CA GLU A 167 -16.59 -3.59 8.21
C GLU A 167 -16.03 -2.21 8.60
N SER A 168 -14.85 -2.20 9.21
CA SER A 168 -14.07 -0.98 9.35
C SER A 168 -13.08 -0.87 8.17
N PRO A 169 -12.66 0.35 7.78
CA PRO A 169 -11.75 0.55 6.65
C PRO A 169 -10.41 -0.20 6.77
N ASN A 170 -9.96 -0.45 8.00
CA ASN A 170 -8.69 -1.11 8.29
C ASN A 170 -8.86 -2.58 8.75
N TYR A 171 -10.07 -3.10 8.70
CA TYR A 171 -10.40 -4.45 9.18
C TYR A 171 -11.45 -5.13 8.29
N PRO A 172 -11.08 -5.51 7.07
CA PRO A 172 -12.01 -6.21 6.17
C PRO A 172 -12.25 -7.64 6.63
N SER A 173 -13.45 -8.11 6.46
CA SER A 173 -13.93 -9.44 6.85
C SER A 173 -13.47 -10.58 5.94
N ARG A 174 -12.39 -10.52 5.29
CA ARG A 174 -11.60 -11.53 4.55
C ARG A 174 -11.01 -10.99 3.26
N VAL A 175 -9.76 -11.23 3.12
CA VAL A 175 -9.12 -11.50 1.83
C VAL A 175 -9.12 -12.99 1.62
#